data_98447a694022927ecaaf70143c2004ce
#
_entry.id   98447a694022927ecaaf70143c2004ce
#
_cell.length_a   1.000
_cell.length_b   1.000
_cell.length_c   1.000
_cell.angle_alpha   90.00
_cell.angle_beta   90.00
_cell.angle_gamma   90.00
#
_symmetry.space_group_name_H-M   'P 1'
#
loop_
_entity.id
_entity.type
_entity.pdbx_description
1 polymer ?
#
loop_
_entity_poly.entity_id
_entity_poly.type
_entity_poly.pdbx_seq_one_letter_code
_entity_poly.pdbx_strand_id
1 'polypeptide(L)'
;MADVIKLRKGLDINLKGKASMDVTLQVEQTEEYALVPDAFVGVTPKVVVKEGVHVNSGDALFVNKACPEVKFASPVSGTVTAIERGERRKVLCVKVKADAEQQATDFGKKNVDVLDGEAVKNALLEAGLFGYINQLPYAVSTTPDTKPKAIFVSALRDMPLASDFEKELEGNEDAFQTGLTALSKVAKVYLGVGIDQHSRALEEAKNVEVNVFDGPCPAGNVGVQVNHIDPVNKGEVVWTVDPSAIIFFGRLFLTGKVDLRKKVAVAGSEIKTPGYAEVLVGTPLSAFVADQLKATEHVRLINGNPLTGVQTDMAGFVGGHTSEITAIPEGDDKDEMLGWILPRTSQFSTSRSYFSWLFGKKKEYDLDARVKGGERHMIMSGEYDKVLPMDIFGEYLIKAIITGDIDKQEQLGIYEVSPEDFAVAEFVDSSKLELQKIVRDGLNTLRKENA
;
A
#
# COMPACT_ATOMS: atom_id res chain seq x y z
N MET A 1 -11.25 -26.05 8.28
CA MET A 1 -10.54 -25.07 9.12
C MET A 1 -9.47 -24.50 8.22
N ALA A 2 -9.33 -23.19 8.18
CA ALA A 2 -8.25 -22.55 7.43
C ALA A 2 -6.90 -22.95 8.05
N ASP A 3 -5.88 -23.12 7.22
CA ASP A 3 -4.54 -23.44 7.71
C ASP A 3 -3.93 -22.21 8.39
N VAL A 4 -3.38 -22.40 9.59
CA VAL A 4 -2.73 -21.32 10.36
C VAL A 4 -1.24 -21.35 10.10
N ILE A 5 -0.74 -20.32 9.44
CA ILE A 5 0.69 -20.10 9.16
C ILE A 5 1.29 -19.29 10.28
N LYS A 6 2.22 -19.91 11.07
CA LYS A 6 2.85 -19.27 12.21
C LYS A 6 4.21 -18.69 11.83
N LEU A 7 4.34 -17.38 11.96
CA LEU A 7 5.57 -16.66 11.75
C LEU A 7 6.24 -16.35 13.09
N ARG A 8 7.57 -16.58 13.15
CA ARG A 8 8.35 -16.36 14.36
C ARG A 8 9.31 -15.18 14.27
N LYS A 9 9.65 -14.81 13.04
CA LYS A 9 10.51 -13.66 12.73
C LYS A 9 9.64 -12.44 12.47
N GLY A 10 10.13 -11.27 12.80
CA GLY A 10 9.43 -10.00 12.62
C GLY A 10 9.63 -9.07 13.80
N LEU A 11 9.01 -7.90 13.75
CA LEU A 11 9.13 -6.90 14.80
C LEU A 11 7.90 -6.00 14.84
N ASP A 12 7.17 -6.05 15.94
CA ASP A 12 6.09 -5.10 16.19
C ASP A 12 6.66 -3.79 16.73
N ILE A 13 6.37 -2.69 16.05
CA ILE A 13 6.74 -1.35 16.46
C ILE A 13 5.49 -0.62 16.88
N ASN A 14 5.17 -0.66 18.17
CA ASN A 14 3.95 -0.06 18.71
C ASN A 14 4.11 1.47 18.78
N LEU A 15 3.54 2.18 17.82
CA LEU A 15 3.52 3.64 17.80
C LEU A 15 2.20 4.16 18.41
N LYS A 16 2.30 5.31 19.09
CA LYS A 16 1.14 6.03 19.62
C LYS A 16 0.27 6.58 18.49
N GLY A 17 -1.04 6.57 18.73
CA GLY A 17 -2.01 7.21 17.86
C GLY A 17 -2.56 6.29 16.77
N LYS A 18 -2.68 4.99 17.03
CA LYS A 18 -3.42 4.07 16.15
C LYS A 18 -4.87 4.54 16.00
N ALA A 19 -5.41 4.50 14.78
CA ALA A 19 -6.78 4.89 14.49
C ALA A 19 -7.78 3.99 15.24
N SER A 20 -8.74 4.60 15.92
CA SER A 20 -9.83 3.88 16.60
C SER A 20 -10.94 3.55 15.61
N MET A 21 -11.41 2.30 15.60
CA MET A 21 -12.51 1.85 14.76
C MET A 21 -13.85 2.55 15.08
N ASP A 22 -14.01 3.05 16.31
CA ASP A 22 -15.23 3.72 16.77
C ASP A 22 -15.28 5.21 16.39
N VAL A 23 -14.18 5.78 15.90
CA VAL A 23 -14.06 7.19 15.55
C VAL A 23 -14.19 7.39 14.05
N THR A 24 -15.24 8.10 13.65
CA THR A 24 -15.43 8.56 12.27
C THR A 24 -15.14 10.07 12.19
N LEU A 25 -14.22 10.44 11.34
CA LEU A 25 -13.81 11.81 11.14
C LEU A 25 -14.72 12.50 10.12
N GLN A 26 -14.94 13.80 10.32
CA GLN A 26 -15.66 14.62 9.36
C GLN A 26 -14.72 14.93 8.17
N VAL A 27 -15.29 14.88 6.98
CA VAL A 27 -14.60 15.26 5.75
C VAL A 27 -15.25 16.53 5.24
N GLU A 28 -14.49 17.59 5.09
CA GLU A 28 -14.97 18.83 4.51
C GLU A 28 -15.32 18.62 3.03
N GLN A 29 -16.39 19.29 2.59
CA GLN A 29 -16.77 19.26 1.19
C GLN A 29 -15.68 19.91 0.34
N THR A 30 -15.16 19.18 -0.63
CA THR A 30 -14.20 19.68 -1.60
C THR A 30 -14.80 19.68 -3.00
N GLU A 31 -14.42 20.66 -3.81
CA GLU A 31 -14.77 20.71 -5.22
C GLU A 31 -13.66 20.17 -6.12
N GLU A 32 -12.43 20.05 -5.62
CA GLU A 32 -11.28 19.62 -6.42
C GLU A 32 -10.79 18.24 -5.98
N TYR A 33 -10.61 17.36 -6.95
CA TYR A 33 -10.05 16.02 -6.79
C TYR A 33 -8.87 15.83 -7.73
N ALA A 34 -7.91 14.99 -7.38
CA ALA A 34 -6.80 14.74 -8.28
C ALA A 34 -6.40 13.26 -8.32
N LEU A 35 -6.21 12.73 -9.51
CA LEU A 35 -5.63 11.39 -9.66
C LEU A 35 -4.11 11.50 -9.81
N VAL A 36 -3.39 10.78 -8.94
CA VAL A 36 -1.93 10.82 -8.82
C VAL A 36 -1.33 9.58 -9.46
N PRO A 37 -0.59 9.69 -10.59
CA PRO A 37 -0.02 8.53 -11.27
C PRO A 37 1.06 7.80 -10.48
N ASP A 38 1.81 8.50 -9.62
CA ASP A 38 2.87 7.90 -8.79
C ASP A 38 2.34 6.87 -7.78
N ALA A 39 1.03 6.88 -7.50
CA ALA A 39 0.37 5.84 -6.71
C ALA A 39 0.39 4.45 -7.40
N PHE A 40 0.68 4.40 -8.71
CA PHE A 40 0.70 3.17 -9.51
C PHE A 40 2.13 2.87 -9.97
N VAL A 41 2.84 2.09 -9.19
CA VAL A 41 4.26 1.77 -9.42
C VAL A 41 4.45 1.08 -10.78
N GLY A 42 5.47 1.50 -11.53
CA GLY A 42 5.80 0.92 -12.85
C GLY A 42 4.97 1.47 -14.00
N VAL A 43 3.98 2.34 -13.74
CA VAL A 43 3.18 3.00 -14.77
C VAL A 43 3.88 4.27 -15.25
N THR A 44 4.03 4.40 -16.57
CA THR A 44 4.40 5.67 -17.20
C THR A 44 3.13 6.34 -17.71
N PRO A 45 2.63 7.42 -17.08
CA PRO A 45 1.34 7.98 -17.44
C PRO A 45 1.38 8.71 -18.78
N LYS A 46 0.39 8.41 -19.63
CA LYS A 46 0.06 9.20 -20.82
C LYS A 46 -1.32 9.77 -20.59
N VAL A 47 -1.41 11.07 -20.32
CA VAL A 47 -2.69 11.77 -20.15
C VAL A 47 -3.47 11.73 -21.45
N VAL A 48 -4.76 11.41 -21.37
CA VAL A 48 -5.68 11.28 -22.53
C VAL A 48 -6.76 12.36 -22.56
N VAL A 49 -6.79 13.21 -21.55
CA VAL A 49 -7.69 14.38 -21.45
C VAL A 49 -6.92 15.69 -21.64
N LYS A 50 -7.64 16.79 -21.80
CA LYS A 50 -7.08 18.16 -21.84
C LYS A 50 -7.77 19.02 -20.78
N GLU A 51 -7.08 20.07 -20.35
CA GLU A 51 -7.67 21.10 -19.49
C GLU A 51 -8.93 21.71 -20.16
N GLY A 52 -9.96 21.95 -19.38
CA GLY A 52 -11.26 22.45 -19.82
C GLY A 52 -12.21 21.37 -20.37
N VAL A 53 -11.79 20.13 -20.52
CA VAL A 53 -12.66 19.02 -20.96
C VAL A 53 -13.46 18.50 -19.76
N HIS A 54 -14.77 18.27 -19.99
CA HIS A 54 -15.63 17.59 -19.03
C HIS A 54 -15.44 16.07 -19.12
N VAL A 55 -15.43 15.40 -17.97
CA VAL A 55 -15.34 13.93 -17.82
C VAL A 55 -16.41 13.44 -16.86
N ASN A 56 -16.87 12.21 -17.05
CA ASN A 56 -17.71 11.50 -16.09
C ASN A 56 -16.86 10.72 -15.09
N SER A 57 -17.42 10.37 -13.94
CA SER A 57 -16.82 9.36 -13.08
C SER A 57 -16.68 8.04 -13.86
N GLY A 58 -15.49 7.45 -13.88
CA GLY A 58 -15.18 6.27 -14.69
C GLY A 58 -14.49 6.56 -16.03
N ASP A 59 -14.52 7.80 -16.54
CA ASP A 59 -13.77 8.14 -17.75
C ASP A 59 -12.26 8.15 -17.48
N ALA A 60 -11.48 7.71 -18.46
CA ALA A 60 -10.04 7.62 -18.31
C ALA A 60 -9.38 9.01 -18.30
N LEU A 61 -8.60 9.32 -17.26
CA LEU A 61 -7.77 10.54 -17.17
C LEU A 61 -6.40 10.34 -17.80
N PHE A 62 -5.80 9.20 -17.56
CA PHE A 62 -4.54 8.78 -18.19
C PHE A 62 -4.52 7.27 -18.40
N VAL A 63 -3.57 6.81 -19.20
CA VAL A 63 -3.31 5.41 -19.50
C VAL A 63 -1.85 5.09 -19.25
N ASN A 64 -1.53 3.80 -19.10
CA ASN A 64 -0.14 3.38 -19.09
C ASN A 64 0.44 3.52 -20.53
N LYS A 65 1.49 4.30 -20.69
CA LYS A 65 2.12 4.54 -22.01
C LYS A 65 2.62 3.24 -22.67
N ALA A 66 3.12 2.29 -21.87
CA ALA A 66 3.63 1.01 -22.36
C ALA A 66 2.48 0.06 -22.75
N CYS A 67 1.31 0.17 -22.12
CA CYS A 67 0.13 -0.65 -22.38
C CYS A 67 -1.12 0.24 -22.31
N PRO A 68 -1.52 0.92 -23.41
CA PRO A 68 -2.61 1.90 -23.40
C PRO A 68 -3.99 1.34 -23.06
N GLU A 69 -4.16 0.04 -23.05
CA GLU A 69 -5.38 -0.62 -22.61
C GLU A 69 -5.59 -0.48 -21.09
N VAL A 70 -4.50 -0.35 -20.32
CA VAL A 70 -4.55 -0.08 -18.88
C VAL A 70 -4.85 1.39 -18.66
N LYS A 71 -6.10 1.68 -18.37
CA LYS A 71 -6.65 3.01 -18.10
C LYS A 71 -6.74 3.27 -16.61
N PHE A 72 -6.82 4.54 -16.23
CA PHE A 72 -7.04 5.00 -14.85
C PHE A 72 -8.19 5.99 -14.84
N ALA A 73 -9.24 5.61 -14.13
CA ALA A 73 -10.55 6.27 -14.15
C ALA A 73 -10.60 7.52 -13.26
N SER A 74 -11.34 8.54 -13.71
CA SER A 74 -11.72 9.68 -12.89
C SER A 74 -12.59 9.23 -11.71
N PRO A 75 -12.27 9.67 -10.48
CA PRO A 75 -13.11 9.37 -9.30
C PRO A 75 -14.43 10.15 -9.28
N VAL A 76 -14.49 11.26 -9.99
CA VAL A 76 -15.65 12.19 -10.03
C VAL A 76 -16.00 12.61 -11.44
N SER A 77 -17.25 13.04 -11.66
CA SER A 77 -17.59 13.83 -12.85
C SER A 77 -17.27 15.30 -12.63
N GLY A 78 -16.79 15.94 -13.68
CA GLY A 78 -16.43 17.35 -13.59
C GLY A 78 -15.54 17.82 -14.73
N THR A 79 -15.01 19.01 -14.58
CA THR A 79 -14.12 19.62 -15.57
C THR A 79 -12.65 19.46 -15.15
N VAL A 80 -11.82 18.98 -16.06
CA VAL A 80 -10.36 18.93 -15.85
C VAL A 80 -9.82 20.35 -15.74
N THR A 81 -9.30 20.71 -14.57
CA THR A 81 -8.81 22.07 -14.27
C THR A 81 -7.34 22.22 -14.56
N ALA A 82 -6.53 21.19 -14.24
CA ALA A 82 -5.09 21.24 -14.43
C ALA A 82 -4.48 19.86 -14.66
N ILE A 83 -3.39 19.84 -15.43
CA ILE A 83 -2.48 18.70 -15.57
C ILE A 83 -1.13 19.15 -15.02
N GLU A 84 -0.93 18.92 -13.73
CA GLU A 84 0.30 19.35 -13.06
C GLU A 84 1.50 18.50 -13.48
N ARG A 85 2.61 19.19 -13.76
CA ARG A 85 3.84 18.57 -14.22
C ARG A 85 5.01 19.07 -13.41
N GLY A 86 5.84 18.14 -12.95
CA GLY A 86 7.11 18.41 -12.32
C GLY A 86 8.28 18.45 -13.29
N GLU A 87 9.46 18.20 -12.76
CA GLU A 87 10.70 18.12 -13.53
C GLU A 87 10.59 17.13 -14.69
N ARG A 88 11.29 17.44 -15.79
CA ARG A 88 11.29 16.62 -17.02
C ARG A 88 9.90 16.29 -17.56
N ARG A 89 8.91 17.15 -17.28
CA ARG A 89 7.49 17.01 -17.67
C ARG A 89 6.81 15.76 -17.07
N LYS A 90 7.32 15.21 -15.95
CA LYS A 90 6.65 14.13 -15.23
C LYS A 90 5.25 14.60 -14.81
N VAL A 91 4.23 13.82 -15.10
CA VAL A 91 2.85 14.12 -14.64
C VAL A 91 2.79 13.86 -13.14
N LEU A 92 2.48 14.88 -12.35
CA LEU A 92 2.31 14.79 -10.91
C LEU A 92 0.88 14.41 -10.54
N CYS A 93 -0.09 15.11 -11.13
CA CYS A 93 -1.51 14.77 -10.96
C CYS A 93 -2.35 15.34 -12.10
N VAL A 94 -3.57 14.81 -12.23
CA VAL A 94 -4.64 15.35 -13.11
C VAL A 94 -5.77 15.79 -12.19
N LYS A 95 -6.06 17.09 -12.16
CA LYS A 95 -7.06 17.69 -11.30
C LYS A 95 -8.40 17.84 -12.02
N VAL A 96 -9.47 17.53 -11.30
CA VAL A 96 -10.84 17.62 -11.78
C VAL A 96 -11.67 18.42 -10.76
N LYS A 97 -12.30 19.49 -11.21
CA LYS A 97 -13.30 20.21 -10.43
C LYS A 97 -14.62 19.48 -10.58
N ALA A 98 -15.11 18.93 -9.48
CA ALA A 98 -16.29 18.10 -9.44
C ALA A 98 -17.58 18.89 -9.74
N ASP A 99 -18.50 18.26 -10.43
CA ASP A 99 -19.87 18.78 -10.62
C ASP A 99 -20.67 18.68 -9.33
N ALA A 100 -21.66 19.55 -9.16
CA ALA A 100 -22.60 19.48 -8.05
C ALA A 100 -23.46 18.19 -8.10
N GLU A 101 -23.84 17.77 -9.32
CA GLU A 101 -24.55 16.51 -9.57
C GLU A 101 -23.63 15.56 -10.31
N GLN A 102 -23.24 14.48 -9.64
CA GLN A 102 -22.27 13.52 -10.17
C GLN A 102 -22.89 12.64 -11.26
N GLN A 103 -22.21 12.55 -12.40
CA GLN A 103 -22.53 11.65 -13.50
C GLN A 103 -21.48 10.56 -13.60
N ALA A 104 -21.91 9.33 -13.86
CA ALA A 104 -21.00 8.20 -14.00
C ALA A 104 -21.22 7.51 -15.35
N THR A 105 -20.11 7.12 -15.96
CA THR A 105 -20.14 6.24 -17.13
C THR A 105 -20.70 4.88 -16.72
N ASP A 106 -21.70 4.40 -17.49
CA ASP A 106 -22.34 3.12 -17.21
C ASP A 106 -21.68 2.02 -18.05
N PHE A 107 -20.99 1.10 -17.36
CA PHE A 107 -20.36 -0.08 -17.97
C PHE A 107 -21.29 -1.30 -17.97
N GLY A 108 -22.53 -1.15 -17.47
CA GLY A 108 -23.52 -2.21 -17.31
C GLY A 108 -23.22 -3.16 -16.17
N LYS A 109 -24.27 -3.49 -15.41
CA LYS A 109 -24.19 -4.52 -14.35
C LYS A 109 -23.89 -5.87 -14.99
N LYS A 110 -22.99 -6.63 -14.35
CA LYS A 110 -22.59 -7.95 -14.85
C LYS A 110 -22.65 -8.97 -13.71
N ASN A 111 -23.31 -10.09 -13.95
CA ASN A 111 -23.32 -11.19 -12.99
C ASN A 111 -22.01 -11.97 -13.09
N VAL A 112 -21.16 -11.87 -12.05
CA VAL A 112 -19.85 -12.49 -12.01
C VAL A 112 -19.89 -14.01 -12.07
N ASP A 113 -21.01 -14.66 -11.70
CA ASP A 113 -21.12 -16.12 -11.69
C ASP A 113 -21.07 -16.73 -13.09
N VAL A 114 -21.53 -15.97 -14.10
CA VAL A 114 -21.61 -16.41 -15.50
C VAL A 114 -20.46 -15.89 -16.37
N LEU A 115 -19.59 -15.05 -15.82
CA LEU A 115 -18.43 -14.51 -16.55
C LEU A 115 -17.27 -15.51 -16.54
N ASP A 116 -16.49 -15.50 -17.61
CA ASP A 116 -15.16 -16.09 -17.64
C ASP A 116 -14.06 -15.10 -17.27
N GLY A 117 -12.83 -15.58 -17.12
CA GLY A 117 -11.71 -14.74 -16.70
C GLY A 117 -11.37 -13.62 -17.69
N GLU A 118 -11.54 -13.84 -18.98
CA GLU A 118 -11.28 -12.81 -20.00
C GLU A 118 -12.34 -11.70 -19.96
N ALA A 119 -13.62 -12.05 -19.78
CA ALA A 119 -14.68 -11.07 -19.61
C ALA A 119 -14.48 -10.21 -18.35
N VAL A 120 -13.99 -10.81 -17.25
CA VAL A 120 -13.63 -10.07 -16.03
C VAL A 120 -12.48 -9.10 -16.29
N LYS A 121 -11.38 -9.53 -16.91
CA LYS A 121 -10.24 -8.67 -17.27
C LYS A 121 -10.69 -7.51 -18.16
N ASN A 122 -11.46 -7.79 -19.19
CA ASN A 122 -11.96 -6.76 -20.11
C ASN A 122 -12.85 -5.73 -19.41
N ALA A 123 -13.73 -6.17 -18.49
CA ALA A 123 -14.56 -5.26 -17.72
C ALA A 123 -13.71 -4.30 -16.84
N LEU A 124 -12.66 -4.82 -16.19
CA LEU A 124 -11.74 -4.01 -15.38
C LEU A 124 -10.90 -3.05 -16.24
N LEU A 125 -10.49 -3.46 -17.44
CA LEU A 125 -9.78 -2.62 -18.41
C LEU A 125 -10.67 -1.48 -18.93
N GLU A 126 -11.90 -1.79 -19.31
CA GLU A 126 -12.87 -0.80 -19.78
C GLU A 126 -13.13 0.26 -18.71
N ALA A 127 -13.37 -0.17 -17.48
CA ALA A 127 -13.68 0.70 -16.35
C ALA A 127 -12.47 1.44 -15.76
N GLY A 128 -11.25 1.22 -16.27
CA GLY A 128 -10.05 1.86 -15.76
C GLY A 128 -9.64 1.41 -14.35
N LEU A 129 -9.98 0.19 -13.96
CA LEU A 129 -9.68 -0.40 -12.65
C LEU A 129 -8.57 -1.46 -12.71
N PHE A 130 -8.22 -1.95 -13.89
CA PHE A 130 -7.20 -3.00 -14.05
C PHE A 130 -5.83 -2.57 -13.49
N GLY A 131 -5.48 -1.28 -13.58
CA GLY A 131 -4.24 -0.73 -13.07
C GLY A 131 -4.04 -0.83 -11.55
N TYR A 132 -5.08 -1.20 -10.79
CA TYR A 132 -5.02 -1.48 -9.35
C TYR A 132 -4.48 -2.88 -9.03
N ILE A 133 -4.28 -3.72 -10.03
CA ILE A 133 -3.67 -5.03 -9.88
C ILE A 133 -2.17 -4.88 -10.05
N ASN A 134 -1.42 -5.37 -9.07
CA ASN A 134 0.04 -5.44 -9.13
C ASN A 134 0.51 -6.86 -9.42
N GLN A 135 1.78 -7.04 -9.71
CA GLN A 135 2.39 -8.35 -9.93
C GLN A 135 3.71 -8.53 -9.17
N LEU A 136 3.99 -9.75 -8.77
CA LEU A 136 5.33 -10.23 -8.46
C LEU A 136 5.76 -11.20 -9.57
N PRO A 137 7.04 -11.21 -9.95
CA PRO A 137 8.11 -10.34 -9.49
C PRO A 137 7.90 -8.88 -9.89
N TYR A 138 8.80 -8.01 -9.43
CA TYR A 138 8.94 -6.58 -9.69
C TYR A 138 8.08 -5.65 -8.83
N ALA A 139 6.98 -6.12 -8.21
CA ALA A 139 6.06 -5.28 -7.42
C ALA A 139 5.65 -3.99 -8.17
N VAL A 140 5.03 -4.17 -9.33
CA VAL A 140 4.56 -3.10 -10.23
C VAL A 140 3.15 -3.40 -10.71
N SER A 141 2.43 -2.36 -11.17
CA SER A 141 1.13 -2.55 -11.83
C SER A 141 1.27 -3.51 -13.02
N THR A 142 0.38 -4.49 -13.09
CA THR A 142 0.43 -5.54 -14.12
C THR A 142 -0.13 -5.09 -15.45
N THR A 143 0.06 -5.93 -16.48
CA THR A 143 -0.48 -5.75 -17.82
C THR A 143 -1.35 -6.96 -18.22
N PRO A 144 -2.35 -6.80 -19.09
CA PRO A 144 -3.33 -7.84 -19.40
C PRO A 144 -2.78 -9.07 -20.11
N ASP A 145 -1.59 -8.96 -20.71
CA ASP A 145 -0.85 -10.04 -21.36
C ASP A 145 -0.21 -11.03 -20.36
N THR A 146 -0.07 -10.64 -19.10
CA THR A 146 0.47 -11.51 -18.07
C THR A 146 -0.58 -12.55 -17.64
N LYS A 147 -0.13 -13.78 -17.42
CA LYS A 147 -0.96 -14.90 -16.92
C LYS A 147 -0.51 -15.25 -15.50
N PRO A 148 -1.28 -14.86 -14.48
CA PRO A 148 -0.90 -15.19 -13.11
C PRO A 148 -1.13 -16.67 -12.83
N LYS A 149 -0.21 -17.34 -12.10
CA LYS A 149 -0.44 -18.66 -11.55
C LYS A 149 -1.44 -18.63 -10.38
N ALA A 150 -1.46 -17.51 -9.66
CA ALA A 150 -2.38 -17.25 -8.56
C ALA A 150 -2.54 -15.72 -8.34
N ILE A 151 -3.58 -15.36 -7.59
CA ILE A 151 -3.86 -13.99 -7.15
C ILE A 151 -3.85 -13.97 -5.63
N PHE A 152 -3.12 -13.03 -5.05
CA PHE A 152 -3.00 -12.87 -3.60
C PHE A 152 -3.65 -11.57 -3.15
N VAL A 153 -4.45 -11.66 -2.09
CA VAL A 153 -5.10 -10.53 -1.42
C VAL A 153 -4.76 -10.62 0.06
N SER A 154 -4.08 -9.64 0.62
CA SER A 154 -3.84 -9.57 2.06
C SER A 154 -4.82 -8.63 2.72
N ALA A 155 -5.71 -9.17 3.56
CA ALA A 155 -6.59 -8.38 4.42
C ALA A 155 -5.93 -8.00 5.76
N LEU A 156 -4.78 -8.62 6.09
CA LEU A 156 -3.98 -8.29 7.26
C LEU A 156 -3.09 -7.08 6.94
N ARG A 157 -3.23 -6.03 7.74
CA ARG A 157 -2.39 -4.84 7.71
C ARG A 157 -1.76 -4.66 9.08
N ASP A 158 -0.50 -5.01 9.23
CA ASP A 158 0.21 -5.07 10.52
C ASP A 158 1.40 -4.10 10.63
N MET A 159 1.61 -3.27 9.61
CA MET A 159 2.59 -2.20 9.69
C MET A 159 2.25 -1.19 10.80
N PRO A 160 3.24 -0.51 11.40
CA PRO A 160 2.98 0.48 12.44
C PRO A 160 1.99 1.54 11.98
N LEU A 161 0.92 1.77 12.76
CA LEU A 161 -0.18 2.70 12.47
C LEU A 161 -1.02 2.35 11.23
N ALA A 162 -0.85 1.18 10.64
CA ALA A 162 -1.67 0.73 9.52
C ALA A 162 -3.16 0.71 9.88
N SER A 163 -3.99 0.95 8.87
CA SER A 163 -5.44 0.86 8.97
C SER A 163 -5.89 -0.58 9.22
N ASP A 164 -6.99 -0.76 9.93
CA ASP A 164 -7.65 -2.06 10.02
C ASP A 164 -8.62 -2.22 8.85
N PHE A 165 -8.43 -3.28 8.06
CA PHE A 165 -9.28 -3.53 6.89
C PHE A 165 -10.70 -3.90 7.28
N GLU A 166 -10.94 -4.50 8.46
CA GLU A 166 -12.30 -4.80 8.93
C GLU A 166 -13.16 -3.55 9.01
N LYS A 167 -12.57 -2.38 9.35
CA LYS A 167 -13.28 -1.10 9.34
C LYS A 167 -13.69 -0.66 7.93
N GLU A 168 -12.84 -0.86 6.94
CA GLU A 168 -13.16 -0.54 5.54
C GLU A 168 -14.21 -1.51 4.99
N LEU A 169 -14.17 -2.76 5.42
CA LEU A 169 -15.08 -3.83 5.01
C LEU A 169 -16.51 -3.61 5.48
N GLU A 170 -16.71 -2.96 6.65
CA GLU A 170 -18.05 -2.64 7.18
C GLU A 170 -18.95 -1.94 6.14
N GLY A 171 -20.02 -2.61 5.74
CA GLY A 171 -20.99 -2.15 4.73
C GLY A 171 -20.55 -2.38 3.28
N ASN A 172 -19.41 -3.06 3.06
CA ASN A 172 -18.86 -3.38 1.74
C ASN A 172 -18.70 -4.90 1.51
N GLU A 173 -19.26 -5.72 2.39
CA GLU A 173 -19.08 -7.18 2.41
C GLU A 173 -19.50 -7.82 1.09
N ASP A 174 -20.66 -7.42 0.54
CA ASP A 174 -21.18 -7.93 -0.73
C ASP A 174 -20.29 -7.54 -1.91
N ALA A 175 -19.78 -6.29 -1.91
CA ALA A 175 -18.86 -5.83 -2.93
C ALA A 175 -17.52 -6.58 -2.85
N PHE A 176 -16.97 -6.75 -1.64
CA PHE A 176 -15.76 -7.51 -1.43
C PHE A 176 -15.88 -8.94 -1.91
N GLN A 177 -16.95 -9.66 -1.52
CA GLN A 177 -17.21 -11.02 -1.97
C GLN A 177 -17.39 -11.12 -3.50
N THR A 178 -18.08 -10.14 -4.10
CA THR A 178 -18.29 -10.10 -5.55
C THR A 178 -16.96 -9.88 -6.28
N GLY A 179 -16.09 -9.01 -5.77
CA GLY A 179 -14.76 -8.77 -6.31
C GLY A 179 -13.86 -10.01 -6.23
N LEU A 180 -13.86 -10.71 -5.09
CA LEU A 180 -13.14 -11.99 -4.92
C LEU A 180 -13.65 -13.05 -5.91
N THR A 181 -14.97 -13.18 -6.06
CA THR A 181 -15.59 -14.10 -7.00
C THR A 181 -15.21 -13.76 -8.45
N ALA A 182 -15.16 -12.49 -8.81
CA ALA A 182 -14.72 -12.08 -10.14
C ALA A 182 -13.26 -12.49 -10.40
N LEU A 183 -12.35 -12.22 -9.48
CA LEU A 183 -10.94 -12.57 -9.63
C LEU A 183 -10.72 -14.09 -9.67
N SER A 184 -11.54 -14.87 -8.95
CA SER A 184 -11.45 -16.33 -8.97
C SER A 184 -11.74 -16.95 -10.35
N LYS A 185 -12.36 -16.18 -11.27
CA LYS A 185 -12.55 -16.60 -12.67
C LYS A 185 -11.26 -16.46 -13.50
N VAL A 186 -10.33 -15.61 -13.05
CA VAL A 186 -9.05 -15.36 -13.75
C VAL A 186 -8.01 -16.39 -13.31
N ALA A 187 -7.82 -16.58 -12.02
CA ALA A 187 -6.88 -17.54 -11.44
C ALA A 187 -7.30 -17.90 -10.00
N LYS A 188 -6.62 -18.88 -9.40
CA LYS A 188 -6.81 -19.22 -7.99
C LYS A 188 -6.50 -18.01 -7.11
N VAL A 189 -7.41 -17.72 -6.18
CA VAL A 189 -7.27 -16.59 -5.25
C VAL A 189 -6.95 -17.10 -3.85
N TYR A 190 -5.89 -16.54 -3.26
CA TYR A 190 -5.53 -16.70 -1.86
C TYR A 190 -5.85 -15.43 -1.09
N LEU A 191 -6.59 -15.57 0.01
CA LEU A 191 -6.93 -14.48 0.93
C LEU A 191 -6.17 -14.68 2.23
N GLY A 192 -5.22 -13.79 2.53
CA GLY A 192 -4.50 -13.77 3.79
C GLY A 192 -5.24 -12.93 4.83
N VAL A 193 -5.48 -13.50 6.01
CA VAL A 193 -6.14 -12.84 7.15
C VAL A 193 -5.28 -13.00 8.40
N GLY A 194 -5.41 -12.08 9.34
CA GLY A 194 -4.75 -12.17 10.65
C GLY A 194 -5.56 -13.04 11.63
N ILE A 195 -4.87 -13.68 12.57
CA ILE A 195 -5.52 -14.51 13.60
C ILE A 195 -6.49 -13.71 14.50
N ASP A 196 -6.27 -12.40 14.62
CA ASP A 196 -7.10 -11.51 15.43
C ASP A 196 -8.23 -10.82 14.61
N GLN A 197 -8.38 -11.13 13.33
CA GLN A 197 -9.47 -10.65 12.48
C GLN A 197 -10.64 -11.64 12.53
N HIS A 198 -11.85 -11.16 12.84
CA HIS A 198 -13.02 -11.98 13.10
C HIS A 198 -14.23 -11.65 12.23
N SER A 199 -14.05 -10.84 11.18
CA SER A 199 -15.13 -10.56 10.25
C SER A 199 -15.57 -11.83 9.52
N ARG A 200 -16.87 -12.13 9.55
CA ARG A 200 -17.43 -13.28 8.82
C ARG A 200 -17.18 -13.19 7.32
N ALA A 201 -17.10 -11.98 6.76
CA ALA A 201 -16.81 -11.78 5.34
C ALA A 201 -15.38 -12.17 4.97
N LEU A 202 -14.45 -12.19 5.93
CA LEU A 202 -13.09 -12.71 5.76
C LEU A 202 -13.02 -14.21 6.02
N GLU A 203 -13.58 -14.68 7.15
CA GLU A 203 -13.50 -16.08 7.57
C GLU A 203 -14.29 -17.03 6.65
N GLU A 204 -15.46 -16.58 6.15
CA GLU A 204 -16.38 -17.36 5.33
C GLU A 204 -16.33 -16.95 3.83
N ALA A 205 -15.26 -16.27 3.40
CA ALA A 205 -15.09 -15.84 2.01
C ALA A 205 -15.18 -17.03 1.03
N LYS A 206 -15.97 -16.86 -0.03
CA LYS A 206 -16.25 -17.92 -1.02
C LYS A 206 -15.39 -17.75 -2.27
N ASN A 207 -15.15 -18.87 -2.96
CA ASN A 207 -14.36 -18.94 -4.19
C ASN A 207 -12.89 -18.54 -4.03
N VAL A 208 -12.38 -18.54 -2.80
CA VAL A 208 -11.00 -18.24 -2.46
C VAL A 208 -10.49 -19.23 -1.41
N GLU A 209 -9.20 -19.37 -1.29
CA GLU A 209 -8.55 -20.11 -0.21
C GLU A 209 -8.11 -19.13 0.88
N VAL A 210 -8.73 -19.23 2.05
CA VAL A 210 -8.42 -18.39 3.21
C VAL A 210 -7.27 -18.99 3.98
N ASN A 211 -6.21 -18.19 4.21
CA ASN A 211 -5.04 -18.56 4.99
C ASN A 211 -4.89 -17.59 6.17
N VAL A 212 -4.76 -18.14 7.38
CA VAL A 212 -4.64 -17.36 8.61
C VAL A 212 -3.17 -17.18 8.98
N PHE A 213 -2.74 -15.95 9.17
CA PHE A 213 -1.38 -15.62 9.59
C PHE A 213 -1.35 -15.23 11.07
N ASP A 214 -0.41 -15.86 11.81
CA ASP A 214 -0.17 -15.64 13.24
C ASP A 214 1.32 -15.30 13.42
N GLY A 215 1.64 -14.04 13.68
CA GLY A 215 3.01 -13.58 13.86
C GLY A 215 3.16 -12.06 13.89
N PRO A 216 4.37 -11.59 14.18
CA PRO A 216 4.66 -10.16 14.21
C PRO A 216 4.76 -9.56 12.79
N CYS A 217 4.69 -8.24 12.70
CA CYS A 217 4.97 -7.48 11.47
C CYS A 217 6.35 -7.89 10.87
N PRO A 218 6.43 -8.21 9.56
CA PRO A 218 5.48 -7.91 8.48
C PRO A 218 4.64 -9.13 8.00
N ALA A 219 3.94 -9.82 8.88
CA ALA A 219 3.07 -10.94 8.51
C ALA A 219 1.99 -10.54 7.50
N GLY A 220 1.57 -9.27 7.53
CA GLY A 220 0.57 -8.69 6.63
C GLY A 220 1.07 -8.38 5.23
N ASN A 221 2.38 -8.35 4.98
CA ASN A 221 2.90 -8.08 3.65
C ASN A 221 2.54 -9.20 2.69
N VAL A 222 2.01 -8.82 1.53
CA VAL A 222 1.60 -9.81 0.52
C VAL A 222 2.78 -10.63 0.00
N GLY A 223 3.98 -10.06 -0.09
CA GLY A 223 5.19 -10.79 -0.48
C GLY A 223 5.55 -11.90 0.51
N VAL A 224 5.41 -11.65 1.82
CA VAL A 224 5.58 -12.65 2.88
C VAL A 224 4.56 -13.78 2.72
N GLN A 225 3.30 -13.43 2.45
CA GLN A 225 2.22 -14.41 2.28
C GLN A 225 2.44 -15.27 1.03
N VAL A 226 2.86 -14.66 -0.08
CA VAL A 226 3.25 -15.37 -1.32
C VAL A 226 4.38 -16.36 -1.05
N ASN A 227 5.44 -15.93 -0.36
CA ASN A 227 6.59 -16.79 -0.04
C ASN A 227 6.20 -18.04 0.76
N HIS A 228 5.20 -17.93 1.66
CA HIS A 228 4.76 -19.04 2.50
C HIS A 228 3.74 -19.96 1.84
N ILE A 229 2.94 -19.46 0.90
CA ILE A 229 1.84 -20.23 0.30
C ILE A 229 2.25 -20.82 -1.06
N ASP A 230 2.74 -19.96 -1.96
CA ASP A 230 3.09 -20.36 -3.34
C ASP A 230 4.17 -19.41 -3.89
N PRO A 231 5.45 -19.64 -3.55
CA PRO A 231 6.58 -18.79 -3.92
C PRO A 231 6.71 -18.60 -5.44
N VAL A 232 7.25 -17.44 -5.84
CA VAL A 232 7.41 -17.07 -7.25
C VAL A 232 8.80 -17.45 -7.75
N ASN A 233 8.85 -18.32 -8.76
CA ASN A 233 10.09 -18.68 -9.43
C ASN A 233 10.34 -17.86 -10.70
N LYS A 234 11.53 -17.95 -11.26
CA LYS A 234 11.87 -17.33 -12.55
C LYS A 234 10.90 -17.78 -13.65
N GLY A 235 10.30 -16.81 -14.32
CA GLY A 235 9.32 -17.05 -15.39
C GLY A 235 7.87 -17.24 -14.92
N GLU A 236 7.63 -17.27 -13.60
CA GLU A 236 6.29 -17.26 -13.03
C GLU A 236 5.83 -15.83 -12.68
N VAL A 237 4.54 -15.63 -12.66
CA VAL A 237 3.90 -14.38 -12.25
C VAL A 237 2.75 -14.69 -11.29
N VAL A 238 2.66 -13.95 -10.19
CA VAL A 238 1.45 -13.88 -9.37
C VAL A 238 0.94 -12.44 -9.39
N TRP A 239 -0.37 -12.31 -9.31
CA TRP A 239 -0.97 -10.98 -9.12
C TRP A 239 -1.20 -10.74 -7.64
N THR A 240 -1.03 -9.49 -7.23
CA THR A 240 -1.33 -9.03 -5.88
C THR A 240 -2.32 -7.89 -5.97
N VAL A 241 -3.34 -7.92 -5.11
CA VAL A 241 -4.41 -6.92 -5.14
C VAL A 241 -4.68 -6.43 -3.73
N ASP A 242 -4.65 -5.10 -3.55
CA ASP A 242 -5.07 -4.49 -2.28
C ASP A 242 -6.55 -4.79 -2.01
N PRO A 243 -6.94 -5.15 -0.79
CA PRO A 243 -8.31 -5.50 -0.47
C PRO A 243 -9.31 -4.37 -0.71
N SER A 244 -8.90 -3.08 -0.64
CA SER A 244 -9.75 -1.95 -1.04
C SER A 244 -10.09 -2.00 -2.53
N ALA A 245 -9.15 -2.40 -3.39
CA ALA A 245 -9.40 -2.53 -4.82
C ALA A 245 -10.40 -3.65 -5.14
N ILE A 246 -10.41 -4.72 -4.34
CA ILE A 246 -11.43 -5.78 -4.45
C ILE A 246 -12.84 -5.20 -4.27
N ILE A 247 -13.02 -4.28 -3.32
CA ILE A 247 -14.30 -3.59 -3.10
C ILE A 247 -14.67 -2.76 -4.34
N PHE A 248 -13.71 -2.05 -4.96
CA PHE A 248 -13.97 -1.27 -6.19
C PHE A 248 -14.40 -2.17 -7.34
N PHE A 249 -13.74 -3.32 -7.50
CA PHE A 249 -14.10 -4.30 -8.53
C PHE A 249 -15.51 -4.85 -8.31
N GLY A 250 -15.84 -5.22 -7.07
CA GLY A 250 -17.18 -5.70 -6.75
C GLY A 250 -18.27 -4.68 -6.99
N ARG A 251 -18.04 -3.42 -6.61
CA ARG A 251 -19.00 -2.33 -6.87
C ARG A 251 -19.24 -2.12 -8.37
N LEU A 252 -18.19 -2.23 -9.20
CA LEU A 252 -18.32 -2.18 -10.66
C LEU A 252 -19.30 -3.26 -11.16
N PHE A 253 -19.12 -4.52 -10.76
CA PHE A 253 -19.98 -5.60 -11.21
C PHE A 253 -21.43 -5.48 -10.70
N LEU A 254 -21.60 -5.04 -9.45
CA LEU A 254 -22.91 -4.89 -8.80
C LEU A 254 -23.69 -3.69 -9.33
N THR A 255 -23.02 -2.58 -9.68
CA THR A 255 -23.69 -1.33 -10.03
C THR A 255 -23.54 -0.94 -11.49
N GLY A 256 -22.53 -1.45 -12.18
CA GLY A 256 -22.13 -1.04 -13.53
C GLY A 256 -21.36 0.30 -13.56
N LYS A 257 -20.98 0.84 -12.40
CA LYS A 257 -20.33 2.15 -12.27
C LYS A 257 -19.05 2.05 -11.46
N VAL A 258 -18.09 2.93 -11.76
CA VAL A 258 -16.88 3.08 -10.95
C VAL A 258 -17.22 3.87 -9.68
N ASP A 259 -16.90 3.30 -8.53
CA ASP A 259 -17.01 3.94 -7.21
C ASP A 259 -15.75 3.69 -6.42
N LEU A 260 -14.91 4.71 -6.28
CA LEU A 260 -13.61 4.69 -5.63
C LEU A 260 -13.65 5.22 -4.18
N ARG A 261 -14.82 5.18 -3.52
CA ARG A 261 -14.94 5.52 -2.09
C ARG A 261 -14.26 4.45 -1.25
N LYS A 262 -13.52 4.90 -0.25
CA LYS A 262 -12.84 4.04 0.72
C LYS A 262 -12.78 4.69 2.09
N LYS A 263 -12.54 3.90 3.13
CA LYS A 263 -12.26 4.40 4.46
C LYS A 263 -10.74 4.43 4.66
N VAL A 264 -10.21 5.61 5.01
CA VAL A 264 -8.78 5.85 5.23
C VAL A 264 -8.57 6.16 6.71
N ALA A 265 -7.60 5.49 7.34
CA ALA A 265 -7.21 5.81 8.70
C ALA A 265 -6.42 7.12 8.76
N VAL A 266 -6.67 7.93 9.76
CA VAL A 266 -5.84 9.09 10.12
C VAL A 266 -5.24 8.79 11.48
N ALA A 267 -3.92 8.61 11.52
CA ALA A 267 -3.22 8.05 12.66
C ALA A 267 -1.92 8.81 12.96
N GLY A 268 -1.35 8.54 14.13
CA GLY A 268 -0.06 9.08 14.55
C GLY A 268 -0.14 9.95 15.79
N SER A 269 1.00 10.15 16.44
CA SER A 269 1.08 10.89 17.70
C SER A 269 0.74 12.37 17.55
N GLU A 270 0.82 12.93 16.32
CA GLU A 270 0.48 14.32 16.04
C GLU A 270 -0.98 14.51 15.60
N ILE A 271 -1.80 13.48 15.65
CA ILE A 271 -3.24 13.55 15.40
C ILE A 271 -4.00 13.74 16.73
N LYS A 272 -4.93 14.70 16.76
CA LYS A 272 -5.77 14.99 17.93
C LYS A 272 -6.67 13.81 18.29
N THR A 273 -7.39 13.30 17.30
CA THR A 273 -8.37 12.22 17.45
C THR A 273 -8.16 11.19 16.33
N PRO A 274 -7.28 10.20 16.54
CA PRO A 274 -7.06 9.16 15.53
C PRO A 274 -8.34 8.38 15.23
N GLY A 275 -8.68 8.25 13.93
CA GLY A 275 -9.93 7.62 13.50
C GLY A 275 -9.96 7.38 12.00
N TYR A 276 -11.14 7.16 11.44
CA TYR A 276 -11.34 6.86 10.02
C TYR A 276 -12.15 7.93 9.32
N ALA A 277 -11.73 8.30 8.12
CA ALA A 277 -12.44 9.18 7.20
C ALA A 277 -12.96 8.38 5.99
N GLU A 278 -14.20 8.59 5.58
CA GLU A 278 -14.71 8.06 4.32
C GLU A 278 -14.46 9.08 3.21
N VAL A 279 -13.62 8.72 2.25
CA VAL A 279 -13.12 9.61 1.20
C VAL A 279 -13.17 8.93 -0.17
N LEU A 280 -13.11 9.71 -1.23
CA LEU A 280 -12.83 9.24 -2.59
C LEU A 280 -11.31 9.22 -2.83
N VAL A 281 -10.85 8.30 -3.67
CA VAL A 281 -9.51 8.42 -4.25
C VAL A 281 -9.41 9.80 -4.92
N GLY A 282 -8.32 10.51 -4.65
CA GLY A 282 -8.11 11.87 -5.15
C GLY A 282 -8.66 12.98 -4.25
N THR A 283 -9.27 12.70 -3.11
CA THR A 283 -9.64 13.72 -2.12
C THR A 283 -8.38 14.42 -1.60
N PRO A 284 -8.34 15.77 -1.51
CA PRO A 284 -7.22 16.49 -0.92
C PRO A 284 -7.08 16.17 0.57
N LEU A 285 -5.86 16.01 1.05
CA LEU A 285 -5.59 15.67 2.45
C LEU A 285 -6.07 16.76 3.40
N SER A 286 -6.02 18.02 2.98
CA SER A 286 -6.54 19.17 3.75
C SER A 286 -8.01 19.01 4.17
N ALA A 287 -8.83 18.30 3.37
CA ALA A 287 -10.26 18.17 3.63
C ALA A 287 -10.60 17.34 4.89
N PHE A 288 -9.67 16.53 5.42
CA PHE A 288 -9.95 15.68 6.57
C PHE A 288 -8.78 15.54 7.56
N VAL A 289 -7.60 16.04 7.22
CA VAL A 289 -6.41 15.96 8.10
C VAL A 289 -6.14 17.30 8.79
N ALA A 290 -6.43 18.43 8.14
CA ALA A 290 -6.02 19.75 8.63
C ALA A 290 -6.50 20.04 10.06
N ASP A 291 -7.78 19.80 10.35
CA ASP A 291 -8.36 20.01 11.67
C ASP A 291 -7.91 18.98 12.72
N GLN A 292 -7.34 17.87 12.26
CA GLN A 292 -6.90 16.77 13.12
C GLN A 292 -5.45 16.93 13.59
N LEU A 293 -4.65 17.81 13.00
CA LEU A 293 -3.27 18.04 13.44
C LEU A 293 -3.21 18.78 14.76
N LYS A 294 -2.35 18.34 15.67
CA LYS A 294 -2.04 19.01 16.94
C LYS A 294 -1.25 20.31 16.71
N ALA A 295 -0.34 20.28 15.74
CA ALA A 295 0.47 21.39 15.31
C ALA A 295 0.62 21.39 13.79
N THR A 296 0.92 22.54 13.21
CA THR A 296 1.16 22.68 11.76
C THR A 296 2.65 22.70 11.39
N GLU A 297 3.51 22.92 12.39
CA GLU A 297 4.97 22.95 12.25
C GLU A 297 5.58 21.75 12.97
N HIS A 298 6.77 21.35 12.55
CA HIS A 298 7.53 20.23 13.12
C HIS A 298 6.81 18.87 13.05
N VAL A 299 5.92 18.71 12.07
CA VAL A 299 5.13 17.49 11.83
C VAL A 299 5.50 16.90 10.47
N ARG A 300 5.83 15.61 10.46
CA ARG A 300 5.96 14.80 9.26
C ARG A 300 4.61 14.20 8.90
N LEU A 301 4.02 14.65 7.79
CA LEU A 301 2.83 14.03 7.21
C LEU A 301 3.24 12.97 6.20
N ILE A 302 2.64 11.80 6.28
CA ILE A 302 2.98 10.62 5.47
C ILE A 302 1.70 10.07 4.84
N ASN A 303 1.72 9.88 3.53
CA ASN A 303 0.71 9.13 2.81
C ASN A 303 1.07 7.64 2.89
N GLY A 304 0.40 6.90 3.77
CA GLY A 304 0.72 5.55 4.18
C GLY A 304 1.24 5.46 5.62
N ASN A 305 1.83 4.32 5.99
CA ASN A 305 2.41 4.08 7.30
C ASN A 305 3.87 4.62 7.41
N PRO A 306 4.42 4.76 8.61
CA PRO A 306 5.74 5.36 8.82
C PRO A 306 6.93 4.59 8.20
N LEU A 307 6.76 3.32 7.83
CA LEU A 307 7.85 2.49 7.29
C LEU A 307 7.87 2.45 5.76
N THR A 308 6.70 2.41 5.11
CA THR A 308 6.59 2.26 3.64
C THR A 308 5.93 3.45 2.95
N GLY A 309 5.35 4.37 3.72
CA GLY A 309 4.65 5.54 3.18
C GLY A 309 5.58 6.59 2.59
N VAL A 310 4.99 7.53 1.89
CA VAL A 310 5.69 8.63 1.22
C VAL A 310 5.38 9.94 1.94
N GLN A 311 6.42 10.73 2.22
CA GLN A 311 6.23 12.06 2.78
C GLN A 311 5.33 12.90 1.87
N THR A 312 4.38 13.59 2.47
CA THR A 312 3.41 14.44 1.78
C THR A 312 3.19 15.74 2.54
N ASP A 313 2.34 16.59 2.02
CA ASP A 313 1.89 17.83 2.64
C ASP A 313 0.36 17.96 2.54
N MET A 314 -0.19 19.08 3.01
CA MET A 314 -1.63 19.36 2.95
C MET A 314 -2.16 19.57 1.54
N ALA A 315 -1.31 19.85 0.55
CA ALA A 315 -1.68 19.95 -0.85
C ALA A 315 -1.71 18.58 -1.54
N GLY A 316 -1.29 17.51 -0.85
CA GLY A 316 -1.34 16.14 -1.34
C GLY A 316 -2.77 15.61 -1.45
N PHE A 317 -2.91 14.48 -2.13
CA PHE A 317 -4.19 13.82 -2.40
C PHE A 317 -4.15 12.35 -1.99
N VAL A 318 -5.31 11.80 -1.68
CA VAL A 318 -5.47 10.35 -1.40
C VAL A 318 -5.14 9.57 -2.67
N GLY A 319 -4.09 8.75 -2.62
CA GLY A 319 -3.68 7.88 -3.72
C GLY A 319 -4.59 6.65 -3.89
N GLY A 320 -4.46 5.96 -5.01
CA GLY A 320 -5.24 4.75 -5.31
C GLY A 320 -5.08 3.64 -4.25
N HIS A 321 -3.86 3.47 -3.73
CA HIS A 321 -3.53 2.45 -2.74
C HIS A 321 -3.39 2.99 -1.30
N THR A 322 -3.70 4.29 -1.06
CA THR A 322 -3.62 4.88 0.28
C THR A 322 -4.65 4.25 1.21
N SER A 323 -4.23 3.64 2.29
CA SER A 323 -5.10 3.07 3.33
C SER A 323 -5.06 3.85 4.64
N GLU A 324 -3.99 4.58 4.87
CA GLU A 324 -3.81 5.46 6.02
C GLU A 324 -3.05 6.75 5.65
N ILE A 325 -3.28 7.79 6.45
CA ILE A 325 -2.46 8.99 6.51
C ILE A 325 -1.92 9.09 7.92
N THR A 326 -0.61 9.18 8.05
CA THR A 326 0.04 9.24 9.36
C THR A 326 0.73 10.58 9.59
N ALA A 327 0.64 11.08 10.84
CA ALA A 327 1.33 12.28 11.28
C ALA A 327 2.18 11.99 12.52
N ILE A 328 3.49 12.17 12.40
CA ILE A 328 4.48 11.96 13.47
C ILE A 328 5.33 13.21 13.65
N PRO A 329 6.03 13.39 14.79
CA PRO A 329 6.95 14.50 14.93
C PRO A 329 8.06 14.47 13.88
N GLU A 330 8.39 15.61 13.28
CA GLU A 330 9.56 15.75 12.39
C GLU A 330 10.87 15.57 13.17
N GLY A 331 10.94 16.16 14.36
CA GLY A 331 12.10 16.10 15.25
C GLY A 331 13.22 17.06 14.91
N ASP A 332 12.98 18.00 14.02
CA ASP A 332 13.91 19.07 13.61
C ASP A 332 14.11 20.16 14.68
N ASP A 333 13.22 20.21 15.66
CA ASP A 333 13.24 21.12 16.83
C ASP A 333 13.98 20.54 18.05
N LYS A 334 14.50 19.31 17.97
CA LYS A 334 15.10 18.61 19.13
C LYS A 334 16.62 18.64 19.11
N ASP A 335 17.20 19.46 19.96
CA ASP A 335 18.64 19.43 20.26
C ASP A 335 18.94 18.45 21.39
N GLU A 336 19.60 17.33 21.08
CA GLU A 336 20.04 16.34 22.07
C GLU A 336 21.50 16.54 22.46
N MET A 337 21.77 17.45 23.41
CA MET A 337 23.11 17.55 23.97
C MET A 337 23.42 16.34 24.87
N LEU A 338 24.52 15.61 24.60
CA LEU A 338 24.94 14.40 25.31
C LEU A 338 23.87 13.28 25.32
N GLY A 339 23.00 13.21 24.31
CA GLY A 339 21.90 12.24 24.21
C GLY A 339 22.34 10.78 24.32
N TRP A 340 23.58 10.44 24.01
CA TRP A 340 24.15 9.10 24.11
C TRP A 340 24.35 8.58 25.56
N ILE A 341 24.36 9.47 26.57
CA ILE A 341 24.47 9.10 28.00
C ILE A 341 23.08 8.88 28.63
N LEU A 342 22.03 9.44 28.04
CA LEU A 342 20.70 9.40 28.61
C LEU A 342 20.11 7.97 28.61
N PRO A 343 19.30 7.60 29.63
CA PRO A 343 18.69 6.29 29.73
C PRO A 343 17.66 5.99 28.63
N ARG A 344 17.22 6.99 27.87
CA ARG A 344 16.36 6.92 26.69
C ARG A 344 15.17 5.97 26.85
N THR A 345 14.45 6.11 27.95
CA THR A 345 13.29 5.28 28.27
C THR A 345 12.14 5.43 27.30
N SER A 346 12.07 6.53 26.55
CA SER A 346 11.05 6.81 25.54
C SER A 346 11.42 6.35 24.12
N GLN A 347 12.64 5.87 23.89
CA GLN A 347 13.09 5.45 22.56
C GLN A 347 12.99 3.95 22.39
N PHE A 348 12.62 3.50 21.18
CA PHE A 348 12.59 2.10 20.80
C PHE A 348 14.01 1.52 20.74
N SER A 349 14.18 0.28 21.18
CA SER A 349 15.46 -0.41 21.16
C SER A 349 15.30 -1.88 20.85
N THR A 350 15.87 -2.33 19.74
CA THR A 350 15.93 -3.75 19.34
C THR A 350 16.99 -4.52 20.10
N SER A 351 18.11 -3.87 20.44
CA SER A 351 19.30 -4.46 21.05
C SER A 351 19.38 -4.29 22.57
N ARG A 352 18.32 -3.78 23.21
CA ARG A 352 18.27 -3.42 24.63
C ARG A 352 19.33 -2.39 25.06
N SER A 353 19.84 -1.61 24.13
CA SER A 353 20.78 -0.52 24.41
C SER A 353 20.17 0.62 25.23
N TYR A 354 18.84 0.77 25.21
CA TYR A 354 18.07 1.75 25.97
C TYR A 354 17.20 1.04 27.00
N PHE A 355 16.96 1.68 28.13
CA PHE A 355 16.17 1.06 29.23
C PHE A 355 14.67 0.98 28.93
N SER A 356 14.21 1.40 27.75
CA SER A 356 12.81 1.27 27.31
C SER A 356 12.28 -0.16 27.36
N TRP A 357 13.12 -1.18 27.17
CA TRP A 357 12.74 -2.59 27.23
C TRP A 357 12.22 -3.04 28.59
N LEU A 358 12.53 -2.31 29.67
CA LEU A 358 12.02 -2.59 31.03
C LEU A 358 10.51 -2.40 31.16
N PHE A 359 9.89 -1.62 30.28
CA PHE A 359 8.44 -1.32 30.30
C PHE A 359 7.60 -2.35 29.55
N GLY A 360 8.20 -3.42 29.04
CA GLY A 360 7.53 -4.53 28.37
C GLY A 360 7.19 -4.28 26.90
N LYS A 361 6.71 -5.35 26.25
CA LYS A 361 6.44 -5.36 24.81
C LYS A 361 5.23 -4.51 24.38
N LYS A 362 4.30 -4.22 25.32
CA LYS A 362 3.06 -3.45 25.02
C LYS A 362 3.25 -1.93 25.12
N LYS A 363 4.48 -1.47 25.38
CA LYS A 363 4.76 -0.05 25.44
C LYS A 363 4.58 0.59 24.07
N GLU A 364 3.82 1.66 24.02
CA GLU A 364 3.70 2.51 22.85
C GLU A 364 4.78 3.60 22.85
N TYR A 365 5.30 3.89 21.68
CA TYR A 365 6.37 4.84 21.46
C TYR A 365 5.89 6.04 20.64
N ASP A 366 6.44 7.19 20.99
CA ASP A 366 6.30 8.43 20.24
C ASP A 366 7.64 8.69 19.53
N LEU A 367 7.77 8.15 18.32
CA LEU A 367 9.01 8.25 17.55
C LEU A 367 8.90 9.39 16.55
N ASP A 368 10.02 10.11 16.40
CA ASP A 368 10.17 11.16 15.40
C ASP A 368 10.82 10.62 14.10
N ALA A 369 10.77 11.43 13.04
CA ALA A 369 11.25 11.07 11.71
C ALA A 369 12.79 11.10 11.57
N ARG A 370 13.53 11.45 12.63
CA ARG A 370 14.99 11.53 12.55
C ARG A 370 15.65 10.17 12.41
N VAL A 371 16.63 10.08 11.54
CA VAL A 371 17.52 8.93 11.47
C VAL A 371 18.43 8.92 12.71
N LYS A 372 18.34 7.87 13.53
CA LYS A 372 19.14 7.72 14.74
C LYS A 372 20.45 6.99 14.40
N GLY A 373 21.40 7.73 13.87
CA GLY A 373 22.72 7.24 13.45
C GLY A 373 23.16 7.87 12.14
N GLY A 374 24.28 7.40 11.60
CA GLY A 374 24.81 7.85 10.31
C GLY A 374 24.83 6.69 9.32
N GLU A 375 24.62 7.00 8.05
CA GLU A 375 24.78 6.05 6.95
C GLU A 375 26.22 5.50 6.91
N ARG A 376 26.35 4.22 6.71
CA ARG A 376 27.63 3.50 6.67
C ARG A 376 27.61 2.48 5.56
N HIS A 377 28.79 1.95 5.23
CA HIS A 377 28.85 0.76 4.37
C HIS A 377 28.14 -0.42 5.05
N MET A 378 27.50 -1.26 4.23
CA MET A 378 26.76 -2.42 4.70
C MET A 378 27.60 -3.32 5.61
N ILE A 379 27.09 -3.61 6.78
CA ILE A 379 27.65 -4.58 7.74
C ILE A 379 26.74 -5.80 7.76
N MET A 380 27.33 -6.98 7.57
CA MET A 380 26.64 -8.26 7.73
C MET A 380 26.42 -8.54 9.22
N SER A 381 25.30 -8.12 9.75
CA SER A 381 25.02 -8.15 11.20
C SER A 381 24.13 -9.31 11.64
N GLY A 382 23.46 -10.00 10.70
CA GLY A 382 22.44 -11.00 10.97
C GLY A 382 21.15 -10.42 11.56
N GLU A 383 20.98 -9.09 11.54
CA GLU A 383 19.76 -8.44 12.06
C GLU A 383 18.57 -8.62 11.13
N TYR A 384 18.77 -8.65 9.80
CA TYR A 384 17.68 -8.83 8.84
C TYR A 384 17.02 -10.20 9.00
N ASP A 385 17.81 -11.25 9.26
CA ASP A 385 17.28 -12.60 9.45
C ASP A 385 16.34 -12.74 10.65
N LYS A 386 16.40 -11.81 11.60
CA LYS A 386 15.53 -11.81 12.79
C LYS A 386 14.15 -11.24 12.49
N VAL A 387 14.07 -10.36 11.50
CA VAL A 387 12.86 -9.57 11.20
C VAL A 387 12.25 -9.85 9.83
N LEU A 388 12.95 -10.59 8.98
CA LEU A 388 12.47 -10.99 7.65
C LEU A 388 11.91 -12.43 7.73
N PRO A 389 10.58 -12.59 7.77
CA PRO A 389 9.95 -13.91 7.88
C PRO A 389 9.80 -14.62 6.52
N MET A 390 10.80 -14.53 5.67
CA MET A 390 10.85 -15.18 4.35
C MET A 390 12.03 -16.16 4.30
N ASP A 391 11.91 -17.21 3.49
CA ASP A 391 12.97 -18.18 3.28
C ASP A 391 13.96 -17.71 2.20
N ILE A 392 14.56 -16.55 2.44
CA ILE A 392 15.56 -15.93 1.57
C ILE A 392 16.79 -15.48 2.37
N PHE A 393 17.93 -15.35 1.70
CA PHE A 393 19.16 -14.80 2.31
C PHE A 393 19.20 -13.27 2.16
N GLY A 394 18.38 -12.54 2.94
CA GLY A 394 18.14 -11.11 2.79
C GLY A 394 19.40 -10.25 2.77
N GLU A 395 20.35 -10.43 3.71
CA GLU A 395 21.61 -9.66 3.73
C GLU A 395 22.48 -9.93 2.49
N TYR A 396 22.57 -11.19 2.04
CA TYR A 396 23.30 -11.54 0.82
C TYR A 396 22.64 -11.00 -0.43
N LEU A 397 21.30 -11.02 -0.48
CA LEU A 397 20.53 -10.45 -1.59
C LEU A 397 20.78 -8.95 -1.74
N ILE A 398 20.67 -8.18 -0.65
CA ILE A 398 20.98 -6.73 -0.65
C ILE A 398 22.42 -6.49 -1.14
N LYS A 399 23.37 -7.29 -0.70
CA LYS A 399 24.76 -7.16 -1.14
C LYS A 399 24.93 -7.47 -2.63
N ALA A 400 24.24 -8.49 -3.14
CA ALA A 400 24.25 -8.82 -4.58
C ALA A 400 23.64 -7.69 -5.43
N ILE A 401 22.58 -7.03 -4.92
CA ILE A 401 21.97 -5.87 -5.58
C ILE A 401 22.96 -4.70 -5.63
N ILE A 402 23.59 -4.35 -4.49
CA ILE A 402 24.57 -3.27 -4.41
C ILE A 402 25.75 -3.48 -5.37
N THR A 403 26.19 -4.74 -5.53
CA THR A 403 27.32 -5.08 -6.43
C THR A 403 26.90 -5.25 -7.88
N GLY A 404 25.61 -5.25 -8.21
CA GLY A 404 25.08 -5.44 -9.57
C GLY A 404 25.23 -6.87 -10.09
N ASP A 405 25.38 -7.86 -9.21
CA ASP A 405 25.55 -9.28 -9.58
C ASP A 405 24.17 -9.92 -9.78
N ILE A 406 23.63 -9.86 -11.01
CA ILE A 406 22.28 -10.33 -11.36
C ILE A 406 22.15 -11.83 -11.13
N ASP A 407 23.14 -12.64 -11.49
CA ASP A 407 23.09 -14.09 -11.32
C ASP A 407 22.92 -14.47 -9.83
N LYS A 408 23.62 -13.75 -8.94
CA LYS A 408 23.44 -13.94 -7.51
C LYS A 408 22.12 -13.42 -6.98
N GLN A 409 21.62 -12.30 -7.50
CA GLN A 409 20.28 -11.80 -7.12
C GLN A 409 19.21 -12.85 -7.42
N GLU A 410 19.25 -13.48 -8.60
CA GLU A 410 18.35 -14.57 -8.97
C GLU A 410 18.47 -15.78 -8.04
N GLN A 411 19.70 -16.20 -7.72
CA GLN A 411 19.97 -17.34 -6.83
C GLN A 411 19.53 -17.08 -5.39
N LEU A 412 19.48 -15.82 -4.96
CA LEU A 412 19.19 -15.40 -3.60
C LEU A 412 17.73 -14.96 -3.37
N GLY A 413 16.86 -15.10 -4.38
CA GLY A 413 15.43 -14.92 -4.22
C GLY A 413 14.89 -13.54 -4.60
N ILE A 414 15.52 -12.79 -5.51
CA ILE A 414 15.02 -11.47 -5.95
C ILE A 414 13.63 -11.51 -6.57
N TYR A 415 13.21 -12.65 -7.13
CA TYR A 415 11.88 -12.82 -7.71
C TYR A 415 10.75 -12.88 -6.67
N GLU A 416 11.09 -13.20 -5.43
CA GLU A 416 10.15 -13.44 -4.34
C GLU A 416 9.88 -12.20 -3.49
N VAL A 417 10.65 -11.12 -3.68
CA VAL A 417 10.61 -9.96 -2.79
C VAL A 417 10.00 -8.72 -3.43
N SER A 418 9.41 -7.91 -2.58
CA SER A 418 9.05 -6.52 -2.85
C SER A 418 9.85 -5.56 -1.95
N PRO A 419 9.92 -4.26 -2.28
CA PRO A 419 10.61 -3.29 -1.42
C PRO A 419 10.03 -3.24 0.00
N GLU A 420 8.72 -3.35 0.16
CA GLU A 420 8.03 -3.28 1.46
C GLU A 420 8.42 -4.43 2.40
N ASP A 421 8.83 -5.60 1.88
CA ASP A 421 9.27 -6.74 2.69
C ASP A 421 10.54 -6.40 3.47
N PHE A 422 11.34 -5.46 2.98
CA PHE A 422 12.54 -4.98 3.64
C PHE A 422 12.32 -3.78 4.58
N ALA A 423 11.10 -3.29 4.75
CA ALA A 423 10.83 -2.10 5.56
C ALA A 423 11.22 -2.28 7.03
N VAL A 424 10.90 -3.43 7.63
CA VAL A 424 11.30 -3.73 9.01
C VAL A 424 12.81 -3.98 9.12
N ALA A 425 13.42 -4.60 8.10
CA ALA A 425 14.88 -4.78 8.03
C ALA A 425 15.60 -3.42 7.94
N GLU A 426 15.08 -2.48 7.14
CA GLU A 426 15.59 -1.10 7.04
C GLU A 426 15.52 -0.37 8.38
N PHE A 427 14.42 -0.53 9.12
CA PHE A 427 14.27 0.07 10.44
C PHE A 427 15.34 -0.41 11.44
N VAL A 428 15.67 -1.71 11.44
CA VAL A 428 16.68 -2.28 12.35
C VAL A 428 18.11 -2.16 11.84
N ASP A 429 18.32 -1.80 10.57
CA ASP A 429 19.64 -1.76 9.96
C ASP A 429 20.58 -0.82 10.71
N SER A 430 21.71 -1.35 11.17
CA SER A 430 22.75 -0.59 11.87
C SER A 430 23.56 0.29 10.94
N SER A 431 23.59 0.00 9.63
CA SER A 431 24.27 0.77 8.60
C SER A 431 23.45 1.93 8.06
N LYS A 432 22.13 1.95 8.35
CA LYS A 432 21.19 2.99 7.91
C LYS A 432 21.11 3.12 6.38
N LEU A 433 21.12 1.99 5.70
CA LEU A 433 20.91 1.92 4.27
C LEU A 433 19.42 2.03 3.92
N GLU A 434 19.11 2.64 2.80
CA GLU A 434 17.75 2.68 2.22
C GLU A 434 17.44 1.35 1.51
N LEU A 435 17.14 0.29 2.27
CA LEU A 435 16.99 -1.07 1.73
C LEU A 435 15.84 -1.19 0.75
N GLN A 436 14.72 -0.53 1.02
CA GLN A 436 13.56 -0.51 0.11
C GLN A 436 13.92 0.08 -1.24
N LYS A 437 14.71 1.17 -1.25
CA LYS A 437 15.21 1.78 -2.49
C LYS A 437 16.20 0.88 -3.22
N ILE A 438 17.13 0.26 -2.50
CA ILE A 438 18.08 -0.71 -3.07
C ILE A 438 17.33 -1.86 -3.75
N VAL A 439 16.33 -2.45 -3.09
CA VAL A 439 15.49 -3.51 -3.67
C VAL A 439 14.72 -3.02 -4.87
N ARG A 440 14.13 -1.82 -4.82
CA ARG A 440 13.42 -1.21 -5.96
C ARG A 440 14.33 -1.05 -7.16
N ASP A 441 15.55 -0.56 -6.96
CA ASP A 441 16.54 -0.36 -8.03
C ASP A 441 17.00 -1.70 -8.61
N GLY A 442 17.20 -2.73 -7.77
CA GLY A 442 17.50 -4.09 -8.20
C GLY A 442 16.39 -4.68 -9.07
N LEU A 443 15.12 -4.59 -8.61
CA LEU A 443 13.95 -5.06 -9.37
C LEU A 443 13.77 -4.32 -10.69
N ASN A 444 14.03 -3.02 -10.72
CA ASN A 444 13.95 -2.22 -11.96
C ASN A 444 15.05 -2.62 -12.95
N THR A 445 16.25 -2.95 -12.47
CA THR A 445 17.35 -3.44 -13.31
C THR A 445 17.01 -4.82 -13.87
N LEU A 446 16.59 -5.74 -13.02
CA LEU A 446 16.18 -7.08 -13.40
C LEU A 446 15.04 -7.07 -14.45
N ARG A 447 14.05 -6.17 -14.25
CA ARG A 447 12.95 -6.02 -15.20
C ARG A 447 13.41 -5.57 -16.59
N LYS A 448 14.42 -4.71 -16.65
CA LYS A 448 15.00 -4.26 -17.94
C LYS A 448 15.81 -5.34 -18.63
N GLU A 449 16.51 -6.18 -17.88
CA GLU A 449 17.27 -7.30 -18.41
C GLU A 449 16.38 -8.43 -18.95
N ASN A 450 15.18 -8.59 -18.35
CA ASN A 450 14.22 -9.63 -18.73
C ASN A 450 13.15 -9.13 -19.74
N ALA A 451 13.20 -7.86 -20.17
CA ALA A 451 12.31 -7.26 -21.18
C ALA A 451 12.93 -7.41 -22.58
#